data_e4706e252fb468c097c70827807bd541
#
_entry.id   e4706e252fb468c097c70827807bd541
#
_cell.length_a   1.000
_cell.length_b   1.000
_cell.length_c   1.000
_cell.angle_alpha   90.00
_cell.angle_beta   90.00
_cell.angle_gamma   90.00
#
_symmetry.space_group_name_H-M   'P 1'
#
loop_
_entity.id
_entity.type
_entity.pdbx_description
1 polymer ?
#
loop_
_entity_poly.entity_id
_entity_poly.type
_entity_poly.pdbx_seq_one_letter_code
_entity_poly.pdbx_strand_id
1 'polypeptide(L)'
;RPPRSTLFPYTTLFRSEELRRIRRSQEKAMEGAPHESILVVDGTNGQNALMQVEAFDKAVTLTGLIITKLDGTAKGGVLAAITQMRREKPLPIYFIGVGEQLEDLQPFRALEFANTLVGLDPATPPTEKDD
;
A
#
# COMPACT_ATOMS: atom_id res chain seq x y z
N ARG A 1 2.21 -31.50 12.56
CA ARG A 1 2.74 -30.22 12.05
C ARG A 1 2.23 -30.02 10.62
N PRO A 2 1.38 -29.02 10.37
CA PRO A 2 0.88 -28.81 9.01
C PRO A 2 2.04 -28.48 8.05
N PRO A 3 1.95 -28.90 6.78
CA PRO A 3 2.97 -28.56 5.78
C PRO A 3 3.20 -27.04 5.70
N ARG A 4 4.42 -26.60 5.43
CA ARG A 4 4.75 -25.17 5.33
C ARG A 4 3.86 -24.41 4.35
N SER A 5 3.38 -25.07 3.31
CA SER A 5 2.46 -24.51 2.31
C SER A 5 1.07 -24.17 2.85
N THR A 6 0.66 -24.76 3.98
CA THR A 6 -0.64 -24.49 4.62
C THR A 6 -0.55 -23.50 5.78
N LEU A 7 0.67 -23.16 6.22
CA LEU A 7 0.87 -22.20 7.32
C LEU A 7 0.50 -20.76 6.94
N PHE A 8 0.69 -20.39 5.69
CA PHE A 8 0.45 -19.01 5.25
C PHE A 8 -1.02 -18.59 5.32
N PRO A 9 -1.99 -19.35 4.77
CA PRO A 9 -3.41 -19.02 4.91
C PRO A 9 -3.89 -19.03 6.36
N TYR A 10 -3.43 -19.98 7.16
CA TYR A 10 -3.77 -20.08 8.58
C TYR A 10 -3.27 -18.88 9.38
N THR A 11 -2.02 -18.47 9.17
CA THR A 11 -1.43 -17.32 9.85
C THR A 11 -2.16 -16.02 9.48
N THR A 12 -2.53 -15.85 8.21
CA THR A 12 -3.27 -14.68 7.73
C THR A 12 -4.67 -14.61 8.36
N LEU A 13 -5.38 -15.72 8.44
CA LEU A 13 -6.70 -15.83 9.08
C LEU A 13 -6.64 -15.46 10.57
N PHE A 14 -5.65 -15.98 11.27
CA PHE A 14 -5.45 -15.73 12.70
C PHE A 14 -5.14 -14.25 12.97
N ARG A 15 -4.26 -13.66 12.18
CA ARG A 15 -3.92 -12.23 12.27
C ARG A 15 -5.11 -11.34 11.93
N SER A 16 -5.95 -11.73 10.99
CA SER A 16 -7.16 -10.98 10.63
C SER A 16 -8.15 -10.90 11.78
N GLU A 17 -8.36 -11.99 12.53
CA GLU A 17 -9.22 -11.99 13.71
C GLU A 17 -8.66 -11.10 14.83
N GLU A 18 -7.36 -11.15 15.06
CA GLU A 18 -6.67 -10.31 16.04
C GLU A 18 -6.80 -8.82 15.69
N LEU A 19 -6.61 -8.46 14.42
CA LEU A 19 -6.83 -7.10 13.93
C LEU A 19 -8.27 -6.62 14.14
N ARG A 20 -9.25 -7.46 13.90
CA ARG A 20 -10.66 -7.14 14.15
C ARG A 20 -10.93 -6.89 15.63
N ARG A 21 -10.28 -7.63 16.53
CA ARG A 21 -10.37 -7.39 17.98
C ARG A 21 -9.78 -6.05 18.37
N ILE A 22 -8.60 -5.72 17.84
CA ILE A 22 -7.93 -4.43 18.08
C ILE A 22 -8.83 -3.30 17.61
N ARG A 23 -9.39 -3.41 16.42
CA ARG A 23 -10.32 -2.41 15.87
C ARG A 23 -11.54 -2.23 16.77
N ARG A 24 -12.16 -3.30 17.22
CA ARG A 24 -13.32 -3.23 18.13
C ARG A 24 -12.96 -2.57 19.46
N SER A 25 -11.77 -2.84 19.98
CA SER A 25 -11.28 -2.18 21.21
C SER A 25 -11.10 -0.68 21.03
N GLN A 26 -10.59 -0.26 19.87
CA GLN A 26 -10.47 1.16 19.53
C GLN A 26 -11.83 1.85 19.39
N GLU A 27 -12.79 1.20 18.74
CA GLU A 27 -14.16 1.70 18.60
C GLU A 27 -14.84 1.90 19.96
N LYS A 28 -14.60 0.99 20.91
CA LYS A 28 -15.11 1.11 22.28
C LYS A 28 -14.44 2.23 23.08
N ALA A 29 -13.16 2.47 22.83
CA ALA A 29 -12.39 3.48 23.55
C ALA A 29 -12.70 4.89 23.07
N MET A 30 -13.00 5.07 21.82
CA MET A 30 -13.29 6.37 21.21
C MET A 30 -14.28 6.23 20.07
N GLU A 31 -15.34 7.00 20.09
CA GLU A 31 -16.34 7.02 19.02
C GLU A 31 -15.71 7.43 17.68
N GLY A 32 -16.00 6.66 16.63
CA GLY A 32 -15.45 6.86 15.30
C GLY A 32 -14.04 6.32 15.07
N ALA A 33 -13.37 5.81 16.11
CA ALA A 33 -12.03 5.20 15.95
C ALA A 33 -12.13 3.77 15.39
N PRO A 34 -11.12 3.31 14.63
CA PRO A 34 -9.99 4.10 14.13
C PRO A 34 -10.43 5.04 13.01
N HIS A 35 -9.90 6.26 13.00
CA HIS A 35 -10.23 7.26 11.97
C HIS A 35 -9.52 6.95 10.66
N GLU A 36 -8.35 6.34 10.74
CA GLU A 36 -7.55 5.89 9.61
C GLU A 36 -7.04 4.46 9.86
N SER A 37 -7.08 3.64 8.83
CA SER A 37 -6.51 2.30 8.81
C SER A 37 -5.58 2.19 7.60
N ILE A 38 -4.28 2.36 7.84
CA ILE A 38 -3.27 2.43 6.81
C ILE A 38 -2.43 1.15 6.84
N LEU A 39 -2.31 0.50 5.69
CA LEU A 39 -1.45 -0.66 5.52
C LEU A 39 -0.09 -0.24 4.96
N VAL A 40 0.96 -0.68 5.60
CA VAL A 40 2.33 -0.56 5.09
C VAL A 40 2.68 -1.81 4.30
N VAL A 41 3.02 -1.64 3.03
CA VAL A 41 3.27 -2.71 2.06
C VAL A 41 4.72 -2.62 1.57
N ASP A 42 5.40 -3.75 1.53
CA ASP A 42 6.72 -3.87 0.93
C ASP A 42 6.60 -3.96 -0.60
N GLY A 43 7.13 -2.97 -1.30
CA GLY A 43 7.07 -2.87 -2.76
C GLY A 43 7.84 -3.96 -3.52
N THR A 44 8.68 -4.74 -2.83
CA THR A 44 9.42 -5.85 -3.44
C THR A 44 8.65 -7.17 -3.43
N ASN A 45 7.54 -7.27 -2.73
CA ASN A 45 6.81 -8.52 -2.52
C ASN A 45 5.88 -8.93 -3.69
N GLY A 46 5.76 -8.14 -4.74
CA GLY A 46 5.00 -8.48 -5.94
C GLY A 46 3.56 -8.92 -5.63
N GLN A 47 3.17 -10.12 -6.06
CA GLN A 47 1.84 -10.69 -5.86
C GLN A 47 1.42 -10.81 -4.39
N ASN A 48 2.36 -11.05 -3.49
CA ASN A 48 2.08 -11.11 -2.05
C ASN A 48 1.60 -9.75 -1.52
N ALA A 49 2.12 -8.65 -2.02
CA ALA A 49 1.65 -7.31 -1.69
C ALA A 49 0.17 -7.11 -2.06
N LEU A 50 -0.22 -7.53 -3.25
CA LEU A 50 -1.61 -7.48 -3.70
C LEU A 50 -2.54 -8.31 -2.82
N MET A 51 -2.13 -9.51 -2.48
CA MET A 51 -2.88 -10.40 -1.59
C MET A 51 -3.02 -9.82 -0.18
N GLN A 52 -1.99 -9.17 0.33
CA GLN A 52 -2.02 -8.49 1.63
C GLN A 52 -3.04 -7.35 1.63
N VAL A 53 -3.04 -6.50 0.61
CA VAL A 53 -4.00 -5.40 0.49
C VAL A 53 -5.43 -5.93 0.55
N GLU A 54 -5.74 -6.96 -0.24
CA GLU A 54 -7.08 -7.57 -0.25
C GLU A 54 -7.45 -8.17 1.10
N ALA A 55 -6.56 -8.93 1.71
CA ALA A 55 -6.82 -9.60 2.98
C ALA A 55 -7.04 -8.60 4.13
N PHE A 56 -6.19 -7.59 4.23
CA PHE A 56 -6.31 -6.56 5.27
C PHE A 56 -7.52 -5.66 5.05
N ASP A 57 -7.87 -5.34 3.81
CA ASP A 57 -9.06 -4.55 3.52
C ASP A 57 -10.35 -5.28 3.96
N LYS A 58 -10.43 -6.58 3.74
CA LYS A 58 -11.54 -7.41 4.23
C LYS A 58 -11.61 -7.46 5.76
N ALA A 59 -10.45 -7.46 6.42
CA ALA A 59 -10.39 -7.56 7.88
C ALA A 59 -10.76 -6.25 8.58
N VAL A 60 -10.24 -5.11 8.12
CA VAL A 60 -10.32 -3.84 8.86
C VAL A 60 -10.77 -2.63 8.04
N THR A 61 -11.09 -2.80 6.80
CA THR A 61 -11.46 -1.71 5.87
C THR A 61 -10.40 -0.63 5.81
N LEU A 62 -9.45 -0.79 4.91
CA LEU A 62 -8.33 0.14 4.76
C LEU A 62 -8.79 1.51 4.25
N THR A 63 -8.14 2.56 4.72
CA THR A 63 -8.35 3.94 4.26
C THR A 63 -7.20 4.48 3.45
N GLY A 64 -6.04 3.83 3.50
CA GLY A 64 -4.86 4.25 2.75
C GLY A 64 -3.72 3.24 2.78
N LEU A 65 -2.70 3.52 2.00
CA LEU A 65 -1.51 2.71 1.85
C LEU A 65 -0.23 3.52 2.03
N ILE A 66 0.79 2.87 2.54
CA ILE A 66 2.18 3.31 2.46
C ILE A 66 2.96 2.18 1.78
N ILE A 67 3.70 2.49 0.74
CA ILE A 67 4.46 1.49 -0.01
C ILE A 67 5.95 1.77 0.16
N THR A 68 6.67 0.80 0.70
CA THR A 68 8.10 0.90 0.98
C THR A 68 8.96 0.19 -0.06
N LYS A 69 10.26 0.40 -0.01
CA LYS A 69 11.26 -0.28 -0.84
C LYS A 69 11.07 -0.08 -2.35
N LEU A 70 10.64 1.11 -2.74
CA LEU A 70 10.49 1.46 -4.16
C LEU A 70 11.81 1.86 -4.84
N ASP A 71 12.91 1.86 -4.12
CA ASP A 71 14.27 1.99 -4.64
C ASP A 71 14.83 0.70 -5.27
N GLY A 72 14.10 -0.40 -5.15
CA GLY A 72 14.47 -1.70 -5.75
C GLY A 72 14.26 -1.77 -7.26
N THR A 73 14.59 -2.93 -7.83
CA THR A 73 14.59 -3.17 -9.28
C THR A 73 13.20 -3.21 -9.93
N ALA A 74 12.15 -3.44 -9.16
CA ALA A 74 10.75 -3.52 -9.63
C ALA A 74 9.98 -2.22 -9.38
N LYS A 75 10.65 -1.08 -9.50
CA LYS A 75 10.09 0.26 -9.25
C LYS A 75 8.73 0.45 -9.93
N GLY A 76 7.72 0.76 -9.15
CA GLY A 76 6.41 1.13 -9.64
C GLY A 76 5.52 -0.03 -10.11
N GLY A 77 6.04 -1.23 -10.30
CA GLY A 77 5.23 -2.37 -10.75
C GLY A 77 4.11 -2.73 -9.77
N VAL A 78 4.43 -2.81 -8.49
CA VAL A 78 3.46 -3.07 -7.43
C VAL A 78 2.43 -1.95 -7.30
N LEU A 79 2.86 -0.69 -7.45
CA LEU A 79 1.98 0.49 -7.44
C LEU A 79 0.95 0.43 -8.56
N ALA A 80 1.41 0.19 -9.79
CA ALA A 80 0.55 0.05 -10.95
C ALA A 80 -0.45 -1.11 -10.77
N ALA A 81 0.02 -2.25 -10.29
CA ALA A 81 -0.81 -3.42 -10.05
C ALA A 81 -1.88 -3.17 -8.98
N ILE A 82 -1.54 -2.54 -7.87
CA ILE A 82 -2.50 -2.17 -6.82
C ILE A 82 -3.53 -1.19 -7.36
N THR A 83 -3.11 -0.17 -8.08
CA THR A 83 -4.00 0.83 -8.68
C THR A 83 -4.98 0.19 -9.63
N GLN A 84 -4.52 -0.74 -10.45
CA GLN A 84 -5.38 -1.46 -11.40
C GLN A 84 -6.36 -2.40 -10.69
N MET A 85 -5.90 -3.15 -9.70
CA MET A 85 -6.71 -4.05 -8.90
C MET A 85 -7.81 -3.31 -8.13
N ARG A 86 -7.52 -2.10 -7.67
CA ARG A 86 -8.43 -1.26 -6.88
C ARG A 86 -9.13 -0.19 -7.70
N ARG A 87 -9.27 -0.38 -8.98
CA ARG A 87 -9.81 0.61 -9.92
C ARG A 87 -11.23 1.04 -9.58
N GLU A 88 -12.07 0.11 -9.11
CA GLU A 88 -13.46 0.40 -8.73
C GLU A 88 -13.61 0.97 -7.32
N LYS A 89 -12.68 0.62 -6.44
CA LYS A 89 -12.63 1.11 -5.06
C LYS A 89 -11.20 1.55 -4.73
N PRO A 90 -10.76 2.72 -5.20
CA PRO A 90 -9.40 3.19 -5.04
C PRO A 90 -9.00 3.34 -3.58
N LEU A 91 -7.77 2.93 -3.26
CA LEU A 91 -7.13 3.22 -1.99
C LEU A 91 -6.06 4.29 -2.22
N PRO A 92 -6.13 5.43 -1.52
CA PRO A 92 -5.10 6.44 -1.65
C PRO A 92 -3.77 5.94 -1.11
N ILE A 93 -2.70 6.29 -1.81
CA ILE A 93 -1.33 6.06 -1.35
C ILE A 93 -0.85 7.37 -0.74
N TYR A 94 -0.56 7.35 0.55
CA TYR A 94 -0.17 8.56 1.29
C TYR A 94 1.31 8.81 1.22
N PHE A 95 2.12 7.76 1.40
CA PHE A 95 3.57 7.87 1.43
C PHE A 95 4.23 6.73 0.65
N ILE A 96 5.44 7.01 0.17
CA ILE A 96 6.31 6.00 -0.43
C ILE A 96 7.67 6.03 0.25
N GLY A 97 8.29 4.86 0.39
CA GLY A 97 9.65 4.70 0.88
C GLY A 97 10.59 4.38 -0.28
N VAL A 98 11.61 5.22 -0.45
CA VAL A 98 12.59 5.10 -1.54
C VAL A 98 14.01 4.87 -1.05
N GLY A 99 14.17 4.49 0.20
CA GLY A 99 15.44 4.20 0.85
C GLY A 99 15.26 3.89 2.33
N GLU A 100 16.32 4.00 3.11
CA GLU A 100 16.36 3.60 4.52
C GLU A 100 16.42 4.79 5.49
N GLN A 101 16.63 5.99 5.00
CA GLN A 101 16.72 7.20 5.81
C GLN A 101 15.33 7.80 6.05
N LEU A 102 15.22 8.65 7.06
CA LEU A 102 13.96 9.31 7.38
C LEU A 102 13.44 10.16 6.20
N GLU A 103 14.32 10.82 5.50
CA GLU A 103 14.03 11.65 4.33
C GLU A 103 13.56 10.84 3.13
N ASP A 104 13.81 9.55 3.13
CA ASP A 104 13.41 8.62 2.07
C ASP A 104 11.95 8.16 2.20
N LEU A 105 11.28 8.53 3.27
CA LEU A 105 9.82 8.42 3.38
C LEU A 105 9.20 9.73 2.92
N GLN A 106 8.59 9.69 1.73
CA GLN A 106 8.09 10.88 1.03
C GLN A 106 6.59 10.81 0.82
N PRO A 107 5.88 11.95 0.85
CA PRO A 107 4.48 12.00 0.39
C PRO A 107 4.38 11.50 -1.05
N PHE A 108 3.37 10.69 -1.33
CA PHE A 108 3.16 10.19 -2.68
C PHE A 108 2.48 11.25 -3.55
N ARG A 109 3.10 11.52 -4.69
CA ARG A 109 2.57 12.39 -5.74
C ARG A 109 2.57 11.62 -7.06
N ALA A 110 1.39 11.26 -7.53
CA ALA A 110 1.23 10.35 -8.65
C ALA A 110 1.92 10.85 -9.93
N LEU A 111 1.81 12.12 -10.25
CA LEU A 111 2.40 12.69 -11.45
C LEU A 111 3.93 12.71 -11.38
N GLU A 112 4.49 13.15 -10.26
CA GLU A 112 5.95 13.16 -10.05
C GLU A 112 6.52 11.75 -10.13
N PHE A 113 5.83 10.78 -9.52
CA PHE A 113 6.24 9.39 -9.56
C PHE A 113 6.19 8.81 -10.98
N ALA A 114 5.12 9.06 -11.72
CA ALA A 114 4.98 8.63 -13.11
C ALA A 114 6.07 9.23 -14.00
N ASN A 115 6.38 10.52 -13.85
CA ASN A 115 7.46 11.19 -14.57
C ASN A 115 8.82 10.56 -14.28
N THR A 116 9.10 10.27 -13.03
CA THR A 116 10.35 9.59 -12.64
C THR A 116 10.47 8.21 -13.27
N LEU A 117 9.38 7.45 -13.33
CA LEU A 117 9.37 6.11 -13.94
C LEU A 117 9.71 6.12 -15.43
N VAL A 118 9.26 7.12 -16.16
CA VAL A 118 9.51 7.25 -17.60
C VAL A 118 10.77 8.07 -17.92
N GLY A 119 11.55 8.44 -16.90
CA GLY A 119 12.80 9.19 -17.05
C GLY A 119 12.62 10.67 -17.35
N LEU A 120 11.46 11.23 -17.08
CA LEU A 120 11.21 12.66 -17.17
C LEU A 120 11.59 13.36 -15.86
N ASP A 121 12.16 14.57 -15.98
CA ASP A 121 12.46 15.39 -14.81
C ASP A 121 11.14 15.83 -14.15
N PRO A 122 10.97 15.59 -12.84
CA PRO A 122 9.78 16.03 -12.14
C PRO A 122 9.53 17.54 -12.18
N ALA A 123 10.55 18.33 -12.48
CA ALA A 123 10.44 19.78 -12.64
C ALA A 123 9.96 20.23 -14.04
N THR A 124 9.80 19.32 -14.99
CA THR A 124 9.32 19.65 -16.34
C THR A 124 7.79 19.66 -16.33
N PRO A 125 7.13 20.81 -16.49
CA PRO A 125 5.69 20.85 -16.65
C PRO A 125 5.28 20.08 -17.91
N PRO A 126 4.07 19.48 -17.93
CA PRO A 126 3.59 18.81 -19.13
C PRO A 126 3.60 19.80 -20.28
N THR A 127 4.29 19.45 -21.37
CA THR A 127 4.18 20.19 -22.59
C THR A 127 2.74 20.10 -23.08
N GLU A 128 2.02 21.21 -23.03
CA GLU A 128 0.78 21.32 -23.77
C GLU A 128 1.12 20.95 -25.24
N LYS A 129 0.53 19.85 -25.68
CA LYS A 129 0.49 19.61 -27.13
C LYS A 129 -0.47 20.65 -27.68
N ASP A 130 0.10 21.64 -28.34
CA ASP A 130 -0.69 22.47 -29.23
C ASP A 130 -1.28 21.54 -30.29
N ASP A 131 -2.57 21.40 -30.24
CA ASP A 131 -3.35 20.82 -31.33
C ASP A 131 -3.50 21.87 -32.45
#